data_a7d51702341f3f452676893925b56c9d
#
_entry.id   a7d51702341f3f452676893925b56c9d
#
_cell.length_a   1.000
_cell.length_b   1.000
_cell.length_c   1.000
_cell.angle_alpha   90.00
_cell.angle_beta   90.00
_cell.angle_gamma   90.00
#
_symmetry.space_group_name_H-M   'P 1'
#
loop_
_entity.id
_entity.type
_entity.pdbx_description
1 polymer ?
#
loop_
_entity_poly.entity_id
_entity_poly.type
_entity_poly.pdbx_seq_one_letter_code
_entity_poly.pdbx_strand_id
1 'polypeptide(L)'
;MSKKRKPTSDAIEILNRRYFRGKPAMQAALDEELANCEVARKIYGLRTQAGLSQRQLAKLVETSASAICRLEDADYEGHSLAMLRRIASALNKRVEIRFVSLRA
;
A
#
# COMPACT_ATOMS: atom_id res chain seq x y z
N MET A 1 13.48 20.75 9.33
CA MET A 1 13.17 20.58 9.71
C MET A 1 12.67 20.74 10.06
N SER A 2 12.47 20.67 10.27
CA SER A 2 12.13 20.56 10.78
C SER A 2 11.52 20.49 11.38
N LYS A 3 11.09 20.37 11.52
CA LYS A 3 10.47 20.18 12.16
C LYS A 3 10.67 19.73 13.11
N LYS A 4 10.51 19.94 13.72
CA LYS A 4 10.71 19.46 14.67
C LYS A 4 9.88 18.59 15.02
N ARG A 5 9.97 17.71 15.33
CA ARG A 5 9.15 16.83 15.56
C ARG A 5 8.88 16.72 16.93
N LYS A 6 7.89 16.01 17.28
CA LYS A 6 7.63 15.92 18.53
C LYS A 6 8.54 15.16 19.21
N PRO A 7 8.69 15.30 20.33
CA PRO A 7 9.58 14.65 21.08
C PRO A 7 9.19 13.27 21.03
N THR A 8 9.97 12.51 21.08
CA THR A 8 9.82 11.33 20.88
C THR A 8 9.21 10.56 21.77
N SER A 9 8.21 10.82 22.15
CA SER A 9 7.42 9.96 22.79
C SER A 9 7.07 8.97 21.77
N ASP A 10 7.37 9.22 20.60
CA ASP A 10 7.06 8.38 19.55
C ASP A 10 7.90 7.14 19.60
N ALA A 11 7.30 5.99 19.83
CA ALA A 11 7.99 4.72 19.88
C ALA A 11 8.64 4.35 18.58
N ILE A 12 8.03 4.74 17.48
CA ILE A 12 8.59 4.47 16.17
C ILE A 12 9.88 5.24 15.97
N GLU A 13 9.91 6.47 16.41
CA GLU A 13 11.11 7.26 16.26
C GLU A 13 12.23 6.72 17.16
N ILE A 14 11.91 6.25 18.32
CA ILE A 14 12.90 5.68 19.19
C ILE A 14 13.48 4.41 18.56
N LEU A 15 12.62 3.61 17.97
CA LEU A 15 13.07 2.43 17.27
C LEU A 15 13.97 2.77 16.12
N ASN A 16 13.60 3.75 15.32
CA ASN A 16 14.41 4.18 14.21
C ASN A 16 15.78 4.62 14.68
N ARG A 17 15.83 5.36 15.76
CA ARG A 17 17.08 5.85 16.25
C ARG A 17 17.95 4.71 16.78
N ARG A 18 17.35 3.75 17.44
CA ARG A 18 18.08 2.67 17.99
C ARG A 18 18.48 1.61 17.01
N TYR A 19 17.63 1.23 16.09
CA TYR A 19 17.86 0.11 15.23
C TYR A 19 18.14 0.44 13.78
N PHE A 20 17.62 1.55 13.28
CA PHE A 20 17.77 1.88 11.88
C PHE A 20 18.70 3.04 11.60
N ARG A 21 19.09 3.79 12.63
CA ARG A 21 19.96 4.86 12.42
C ARG A 21 21.19 4.31 11.79
N GLY A 22 21.65 4.84 10.71
CA GLY A 22 22.80 4.33 10.00
C GLY A 22 22.47 3.17 9.10
N LYS A 23 21.17 2.78 9.00
CA LYS A 23 20.77 1.72 8.11
C LYS A 23 19.61 2.18 7.26
N PRO A 24 19.78 3.21 6.47
CA PRO A 24 18.68 3.77 5.69
C PRO A 24 18.11 2.81 4.66
N ALA A 25 18.94 1.91 4.13
CA ALA A 25 18.43 0.96 3.16
C ALA A 25 17.46 -0.03 3.80
N MET A 26 17.73 -0.43 5.04
CA MET A 26 16.84 -1.33 5.74
C MET A 26 15.53 -0.64 6.07
N GLN A 27 15.58 0.62 6.48
CA GLN A 27 14.39 1.38 6.78
C GLN A 27 13.53 1.56 5.52
N ALA A 28 14.17 1.87 4.41
CA ALA A 28 13.45 2.07 3.15
C ALA A 28 12.80 0.78 2.69
N ALA A 29 13.48 -0.35 2.86
CA ALA A 29 12.92 -1.64 2.47
C ALA A 29 11.69 -1.98 3.31
N LEU A 30 11.74 -1.69 4.60
CA LEU A 30 10.62 -1.94 5.48
C LEU A 30 9.43 -1.06 5.11
N ASP A 31 9.68 0.22 4.84
CA ASP A 31 8.62 1.15 4.46
C ASP A 31 7.95 0.71 3.17
N GLU A 32 8.73 0.23 2.22
CA GLU A 32 8.20 -0.22 0.96
C GLU A 32 7.32 -1.46 1.14
N GLU A 33 7.77 -2.38 1.97
CA GLU A 33 7.02 -3.58 2.22
C GLU A 33 5.69 -3.29 2.89
N LEU A 34 5.67 -2.36 3.83
CA LEU A 34 4.43 -1.98 4.49
C LEU A 34 3.46 -1.31 3.51
N ALA A 35 3.98 -0.50 2.60
CA ALA A 35 3.14 0.15 1.61
C ALA A 35 2.51 -0.88 0.66
N ASN A 36 3.29 -1.87 0.22
CA ASN A 36 2.78 -2.90 -0.66
C ASN A 36 1.69 -3.74 0.03
N CYS A 37 1.90 -4.03 1.30
CA CYS A 37 0.93 -4.78 2.08
C CYS A 37 -0.38 -4.00 2.20
N GLU A 38 -0.28 -2.70 2.39
CA GLU A 38 -1.47 -1.86 2.53
C GLU A 38 -2.25 -1.79 1.24
N VAL A 39 -1.57 -1.68 0.10
CA VAL A 39 -2.24 -1.63 -1.19
C VAL A 39 -2.96 -2.95 -1.45
N ALA A 40 -2.30 -4.07 -1.19
CA ALA A 40 -2.90 -5.39 -1.41
C ALA A 40 -4.16 -5.55 -0.58
N ARG A 41 -4.10 -5.11 0.66
CA ARG A 41 -5.24 -5.22 1.56
C ARG A 41 -6.40 -4.34 1.12
N LYS A 42 -6.10 -3.16 0.60
CA LYS A 42 -7.15 -2.27 0.12
C LYS A 42 -7.86 -2.84 -1.10
N ILE A 43 -7.11 -3.47 -2.01
CA ILE A 43 -7.72 -4.08 -3.18
C ILE A 43 -8.66 -5.21 -2.74
N TYR A 44 -8.19 -6.04 -1.84
CA TYR A 44 -9.00 -7.14 -1.31
C TYR A 44 -10.28 -6.59 -0.66
N GLY A 45 -10.16 -5.57 0.15
CA GLY A 45 -11.31 -4.97 0.83
C GLY A 45 -12.31 -4.38 -0.13
N LEU A 46 -11.85 -3.66 -1.14
CA LEU A 46 -12.74 -3.08 -2.12
C LEU A 46 -13.49 -4.15 -2.90
N ARG A 47 -12.77 -5.21 -3.29
CA ARG A 47 -13.39 -6.29 -4.04
C ARG A 47 -14.45 -7.01 -3.21
N THR A 48 -14.12 -7.34 -1.98
CA THR A 48 -15.05 -8.10 -1.13
C THR A 48 -16.24 -7.24 -0.73
N GLN A 49 -16.03 -5.96 -0.51
CA GLN A 49 -17.15 -5.07 -0.20
C GLN A 49 -18.10 -4.95 -1.38
N ALA A 50 -17.60 -5.06 -2.58
CA ALA A 50 -18.43 -5.01 -3.78
C ALA A 50 -19.09 -6.36 -4.05
N GLY A 51 -18.78 -7.38 -3.27
CA GLY A 51 -19.38 -8.69 -3.45
C GLY A 51 -18.87 -9.45 -4.66
N LEU A 52 -17.63 -9.13 -5.10
CA LEU A 52 -17.09 -9.74 -6.30
C LEU A 52 -16.03 -10.79 -5.99
N SER A 53 -15.99 -11.84 -6.80
CA SER A 53 -14.91 -12.79 -6.74
C SER A 53 -13.71 -12.22 -7.47
N GLN A 54 -12.56 -12.83 -7.31
CA GLN A 54 -11.37 -12.41 -8.06
C GLN A 54 -11.61 -12.51 -9.56
N ARG A 55 -12.32 -13.54 -9.98
CA ARG A 55 -12.62 -13.75 -11.39
C ARG A 55 -13.57 -12.66 -11.91
N GLN A 56 -14.55 -12.29 -11.10
CA GLN A 56 -15.49 -11.25 -11.52
C GLN A 56 -14.80 -9.90 -11.63
N LEU A 57 -13.96 -9.57 -10.68
CA LEU A 57 -13.22 -8.31 -10.77
C LEU A 57 -12.28 -8.33 -11.97
N ALA A 58 -11.61 -9.46 -12.20
CA ALA A 58 -10.70 -9.57 -13.33
C ALA A 58 -11.42 -9.28 -14.65
N LYS A 59 -12.65 -9.75 -14.76
CA LYS A 59 -13.40 -9.52 -15.96
C LYS A 59 -13.73 -8.04 -16.13
N LEU A 60 -14.09 -7.37 -15.05
CA LEU A 60 -14.40 -5.95 -15.12
C LEU A 60 -13.21 -5.10 -15.50
N VAL A 61 -12.01 -5.46 -15.05
CA VAL A 61 -10.83 -4.65 -15.36
C VAL A 61 -10.03 -5.24 -16.52
N GLU A 62 -10.58 -6.24 -17.17
CA GLU A 62 -9.97 -6.84 -18.34
C GLU A 62 -8.59 -7.42 -18.08
N THR A 63 -8.51 -8.25 -17.07
CA THR A 63 -7.27 -8.93 -16.73
C THR A 63 -7.61 -10.36 -16.28
N SER A 64 -6.68 -11.08 -15.73
CA SER A 64 -6.90 -12.46 -15.32
C SER A 64 -7.12 -12.56 -13.83
N ALA A 65 -7.79 -13.61 -13.40
CA ALA A 65 -7.97 -13.87 -11.98
C ALA A 65 -6.62 -14.04 -11.29
N SER A 66 -5.64 -14.63 -11.99
CA SER A 66 -4.29 -14.73 -11.44
C SER A 66 -3.67 -13.39 -11.16
N ALA A 67 -3.92 -12.43 -12.03
CA ALA A 67 -3.40 -11.08 -11.84
C ALA A 67 -4.03 -10.43 -10.62
N ILE A 68 -5.34 -10.61 -10.43
CA ILE A 68 -6.00 -10.06 -9.24
C ILE A 68 -5.47 -10.76 -7.99
N CYS A 69 -5.28 -12.05 -8.04
CA CYS A 69 -4.74 -12.79 -6.93
C CYS A 69 -3.38 -12.24 -6.51
N ARG A 70 -2.52 -11.95 -7.49
CA ARG A 70 -1.21 -11.38 -7.20
C ARG A 70 -1.31 -9.99 -6.60
N LEU A 71 -2.23 -9.18 -7.10
CA LEU A 71 -2.39 -7.83 -6.59
C LEU A 71 -2.86 -7.81 -5.14
N GLU A 72 -3.54 -8.85 -4.71
CA GLU A 72 -4.02 -8.96 -3.34
C GLU A 72 -3.03 -9.67 -2.43
N ASP A 73 -1.87 -10.05 -2.96
CA ASP A 73 -0.83 -10.71 -2.19
C ASP A 73 0.03 -9.64 -1.53
N ALA A 74 0.15 -9.70 -0.22
CA ALA A 74 0.93 -8.72 0.53
C ALA A 74 2.39 -8.67 0.11
N ASP A 75 2.90 -9.77 -0.45
CA ASP A 75 4.31 -9.81 -0.88
C ASP A 75 4.52 -9.32 -2.31
N TYR A 76 3.47 -8.99 -3.01
CA TYR A 76 3.60 -8.56 -4.40
C TYR A 76 4.08 -7.12 -4.46
N GLU A 77 5.03 -6.86 -5.32
CA GLU A 77 5.60 -5.53 -5.44
C GLU A 77 5.31 -4.85 -6.76
N GLY A 78 4.42 -5.41 -7.55
CA GLY A 78 4.17 -4.92 -8.90
C GLY A 78 2.92 -4.10 -9.10
N HIS A 79 2.42 -3.46 -8.05
CA HIS A 79 1.22 -2.65 -8.18
C HIS A 79 1.53 -1.41 -9.02
N SER A 80 0.87 -1.26 -10.16
CA SER A 80 1.06 -0.08 -10.98
C SER A 80 -0.10 0.87 -10.74
N LEU A 81 0.16 2.15 -10.88
CA LEU A 81 -0.88 3.16 -10.71
C LEU A 81 -1.97 2.96 -11.76
N ALA A 82 -1.59 2.59 -12.97
CA ALA A 82 -2.57 2.36 -14.03
C ALA A 82 -3.53 1.24 -13.66
N MET A 83 -3.04 0.15 -13.09
CA MET A 83 -3.89 -0.96 -12.69
C MET A 83 -4.77 -0.55 -11.53
N LEU A 84 -4.24 0.19 -10.58
CA LEU A 84 -5.03 0.64 -9.44
C LEU A 84 -6.16 1.55 -9.89
N ARG A 85 -5.90 2.40 -10.87
CA ARG A 85 -6.94 3.26 -11.43
C ARG A 85 -8.02 2.46 -12.14
N ARG A 86 -7.64 1.41 -12.84
CA ARG A 86 -8.61 0.55 -13.53
C ARG A 86 -9.51 -0.15 -12.53
N ILE A 87 -8.93 -0.67 -11.44
CA ILE A 87 -9.72 -1.33 -10.42
C ILE A 87 -10.67 -0.34 -9.76
N ALA A 88 -10.15 0.82 -9.41
CA ALA A 88 -10.97 1.84 -8.75
C ALA A 88 -12.14 2.25 -9.64
N SER A 89 -11.85 2.48 -10.92
CA SER A 89 -12.88 2.89 -11.85
C SER A 89 -13.96 1.82 -12.01
N ALA A 90 -13.56 0.56 -12.07
CA ALA A 90 -14.50 -0.55 -12.19
C ALA A 90 -15.43 -0.62 -10.98
N LEU A 91 -14.97 -0.16 -9.84
CA LEU A 91 -15.74 -0.18 -8.61
C LEU A 91 -16.34 1.18 -8.26
N ASN A 92 -16.36 2.07 -9.23
CA ASN A 92 -16.94 3.40 -9.08
C ASN A 92 -16.23 4.21 -8.02
N LYS A 93 -14.90 4.12 -7.99
CA LYS A 93 -14.07 4.85 -7.06
C LYS A 93 -12.94 5.51 -7.83
N ARG A 94 -12.16 6.32 -7.17
CA ARG A 94 -10.97 6.88 -7.80
C ARG A 94 -9.80 6.77 -6.83
N VAL A 95 -8.61 6.73 -7.38
CA VAL A 95 -7.40 6.66 -6.59
C VAL A 95 -7.00 8.06 -6.16
N GLU A 96 -6.69 8.22 -4.88
CA GLU A 96 -6.13 9.46 -4.39
C GLU A 96 -4.74 9.18 -3.93
N ILE A 97 -3.82 10.10 -4.21
CA ILE A 97 -2.45 9.96 -3.78
C ILE A 97 -2.15 11.08 -2.80
N ARG A 98 -1.64 10.70 -1.64
CA ARG A 98 -1.32 11.66 -0.61
C ARG A 98 0.06 11.42 -0.08
N PHE A 99 0.81 12.49 0.07
CA PHE A 99 2.12 12.40 0.69
C PHE A 99 1.96 12.91 2.12
N VAL A 100 2.29 12.04 3.07
CA VAL A 100 2.14 12.39 4.47
C VAL A 100 3.49 12.39 5.15
N SER A 101 3.60 13.10 6.24
CA SER A 101 4.84 13.15 6.99
C SER A 101 5.11 11.80 7.58
N LEU A 102 6.37 11.42 7.61
CA LEU A 102 6.74 10.18 8.25
C LEU A 102 6.64 10.26 9.75
N ARG A 103 6.77 11.48 10.31
CA ARG A 103 6.67 11.66 11.70
C ARG A 103 5.61 12.57 11.99
N ALA A 104 5.02 12.42 12.99
CA ALA A 104 3.86 13.19 13.32
C ALA A 104 4.09 14.61 13.59
#